data_b3937fc75e9ac210fcffa84a345c6249
#
_entry.id   b3937fc75e9ac210fcffa84a345c6249
#
_cell.length_a   1.000
_cell.length_b   1.000
_cell.length_c   1.000
_cell.angle_alpha   90.00
_cell.angle_beta   90.00
_cell.angle_gamma   90.00
#
_symmetry.space_group_name_H-M   'P 1'
#
loop_
_entity.id
_entity.type
_entity.pdbx_description
1 polymer ?
#
loop_
_entity_poly.entity_id
_entity_poly.type
_entity_poly.pdbx_seq_one_letter_code
_entity_poly.pdbx_strand_id
1 'polypeptide(L)'
;SKPLAIYLFGGNKKIHNQISKLTSSGTICINDVLLPVLIPNLPFGGVGQSGIGKFHGEQGFRNFSNQKSITFKGFLFDLNLRYPPYKRIKKFLKFIFKI
;
A
#
# COMPACT_ATOMS: atom_id res chain seq x y z
N SER A 1 18.65 3.23 -10.49
CA SER A 1 18.51 2.69 -9.12
C SER A 1 17.62 3.62 -8.30
N LYS A 2 16.90 3.06 -7.35
CA LYS A 2 16.01 3.81 -6.46
C LYS A 2 16.68 3.86 -5.08
N PRO A 3 17.09 5.06 -4.58
CA PRO A 3 17.79 5.15 -3.31
C PRO A 3 16.87 4.88 -2.10
N LEU A 4 17.50 4.53 -0.98
CA LEU A 4 16.81 4.40 0.31
C LEU A 4 16.27 5.75 0.78
N ALA A 5 17.09 6.80 0.67
CA ALA A 5 16.73 8.14 1.10
C ALA A 5 17.27 9.21 0.14
N ILE A 6 16.49 10.29 0.02
CA ILE A 6 16.90 11.53 -0.66
C ILE A 6 16.89 12.63 0.39
N TYR A 7 17.99 13.35 0.49
CA TYR A 7 18.14 14.48 1.39
C TYR A 7 18.18 15.78 0.58
N LEU A 8 17.26 16.69 0.86
CA LEU A 8 17.13 17.97 0.18
C LEU A 8 17.46 19.10 1.15
N PHE A 9 18.45 19.90 0.81
CA PHE A 9 18.84 21.08 1.58
C PHE A 9 18.52 22.35 0.81
N GLY A 10 17.84 23.30 1.44
CA GLY A 10 17.39 24.52 0.78
C GLY A 10 16.28 24.29 -0.23
N GLY A 11 16.18 25.20 -1.21
CA GLY A 11 15.10 25.17 -2.19
C GLY A 11 13.78 25.74 -1.65
N ASN A 12 12.77 25.77 -2.50
CA ASN A 12 11.44 26.22 -2.14
C ASN A 12 10.42 25.06 -2.26
N LYS A 13 9.22 25.27 -1.77
CA LYS A 13 8.15 24.28 -1.76
C LYS A 13 7.82 23.70 -3.15
N LYS A 14 8.00 24.51 -4.21
CA LYS A 14 7.75 24.06 -5.59
C LYS A 14 8.79 23.01 -6.01
N ILE A 15 10.06 23.26 -5.71
CA ILE A 15 11.17 22.33 -5.99
C ILE A 15 11.00 21.04 -5.19
N HIS A 16 10.69 21.15 -3.87
CA HIS A 16 10.45 19.97 -3.03
C HIS A 16 9.33 19.09 -3.56
N ASN A 17 8.21 19.67 -3.96
CA ASN A 17 7.09 18.96 -4.54
C ASN A 17 7.43 18.33 -5.91
N GLN A 18 8.22 19.01 -6.72
CA GLN A 18 8.64 18.50 -8.02
C GLN A 18 9.54 17.27 -7.85
N ILE A 19 10.54 17.35 -6.98
CA ILE A 19 11.43 16.21 -6.69
C ILE A 19 10.66 15.04 -6.12
N SER A 20 9.76 15.29 -5.17
CA SER A 20 8.91 14.25 -4.57
C SER A 20 8.04 13.51 -5.59
N LYS A 21 7.56 14.20 -6.63
CA LYS A 21 6.71 13.59 -7.67
C LYS A 21 7.50 12.90 -8.78
N LEU A 22 8.68 13.43 -9.11
CA LEU A 22 9.47 12.92 -10.24
C LEU A 22 10.48 11.84 -9.86
N THR A 23 10.73 11.65 -8.56
CA THR A 23 11.68 10.64 -8.09
C THR A 23 11.01 9.56 -7.28
N SER A 24 11.63 8.38 -7.24
CA SER A 24 11.23 7.26 -6.40
C SER A 24 12.33 6.91 -5.43
N SER A 25 12.02 6.97 -4.14
CA SER A 25 12.94 6.62 -3.04
C SER A 25 12.17 6.01 -1.87
N GLY A 26 12.87 5.42 -0.93
CA GLY A 26 12.28 4.92 0.30
C GLY A 26 11.73 6.05 1.16
N THR A 27 12.47 7.15 1.27
CA THR A 27 12.07 8.35 2.00
C THR A 27 12.67 9.62 1.38
N ILE A 28 12.08 10.76 1.70
CA ILE A 28 12.63 12.09 1.37
C ILE A 28 12.67 12.89 2.67
N CYS A 29 13.82 13.45 2.99
CA CYS A 29 14.00 14.33 4.15
C CYS A 29 14.43 15.71 3.69
N ILE A 30 13.78 16.75 4.18
CA ILE A 30 14.01 18.12 3.79
C ILE A 30 14.67 18.85 4.96
N ASN A 31 15.85 19.43 4.70
CA ASN A 31 16.67 20.18 5.65
C ASN A 31 17.13 19.39 6.89
N ASP A 32 17.14 18.05 6.81
CA ASP A 32 17.66 17.16 7.84
C ASP A 32 18.13 15.84 7.23
N VAL A 33 18.82 15.00 8.02
CA VAL A 33 19.32 13.70 7.57
C VAL A 33 18.84 12.53 8.43
N LEU A 34 18.57 12.70 9.70
CA LEU A 34 18.28 11.63 10.65
C LEU A 34 16.80 11.51 11.03
N LEU A 35 16.02 12.56 10.84
CA LEU A 35 14.60 12.60 11.24
C LEU A 35 13.78 11.38 10.79
N PRO A 36 13.89 10.90 9.54
CA PRO A 36 13.07 9.77 9.09
C PRO A 36 13.31 8.48 9.88
N VAL A 37 14.51 8.30 10.44
CA VAL A 37 14.84 7.11 11.27
C VAL A 37 14.42 7.29 12.72
N LEU A 38 14.44 8.53 13.21
CA LEU A 38 14.17 8.85 14.61
C LEU A 38 12.68 8.92 14.94
N ILE A 39 11.81 9.10 13.96
CA ILE A 39 10.36 9.19 14.17
C ILE A 39 9.76 7.78 14.23
N PRO A 40 9.30 7.29 15.41
CA PRO A 40 8.91 5.89 15.59
C PRO A 40 7.71 5.45 14.74
N ASN A 41 6.82 6.37 14.39
CA ASN A 41 5.60 6.07 13.64
C ASN A 41 5.73 6.36 12.14
N LEU A 42 6.89 6.85 11.69
CA LEU A 42 7.14 7.09 10.28
C LEU A 42 7.67 5.81 9.63
N PRO A 43 7.01 5.25 8.62
CA PRO A 43 7.49 4.05 7.94
C PRO A 43 8.86 4.31 7.31
N PHE A 44 9.85 3.49 7.66
CA PHE A 44 11.20 3.58 7.13
C PHE A 44 11.58 2.30 6.39
N GLY A 45 12.06 2.43 5.18
CA GLY A 45 12.49 1.32 4.34
C GLY A 45 12.67 1.73 2.90
N GLY A 46 13.41 0.92 2.15
CA GLY A 46 13.73 1.15 0.74
C GLY A 46 12.59 0.84 -0.22
N VAL A 47 12.90 0.99 -1.51
CA VAL A 47 12.01 0.64 -2.62
C VAL A 47 12.82 0.02 -3.77
N GLY A 48 12.35 -1.08 -4.32
CA GLY A 48 13.06 -1.82 -5.36
C GLY A 48 14.41 -2.36 -4.85
N GLN A 49 15.51 -1.97 -5.46
CA GLN A 49 16.85 -2.45 -5.07
C GLN A 49 17.35 -1.92 -3.72
N SER A 50 16.78 -0.83 -3.20
CA SER A 50 17.19 -0.26 -1.92
C SER A 50 16.52 -0.91 -0.70
N GLY A 51 15.56 -1.81 -0.90
CA GLY A 51 14.92 -2.54 0.17
C GLY A 51 13.54 -3.08 -0.19
N ILE A 52 13.06 -4.01 0.63
CA ILE A 52 11.74 -4.62 0.54
C ILE A 52 11.00 -4.38 1.85
N GLY A 53 9.81 -3.78 1.74
CA GLY A 53 8.99 -3.47 2.90
C GLY A 53 9.48 -2.25 3.68
N LYS A 54 8.74 -1.91 4.71
CA LYS A 54 9.02 -0.80 5.61
C LYS A 54 8.78 -1.23 7.04
N PHE A 55 9.50 -0.66 7.99
CA PHE A 55 9.34 -0.93 9.40
C PHE A 55 9.06 0.36 10.18
N HIS A 56 8.97 0.32 11.47
CA HIS A 56 8.48 1.30 12.41
C HIS A 56 6.94 1.36 12.52
N GLY A 57 6.48 1.56 13.76
CA GLY A 57 5.09 1.73 14.11
C GLY A 57 4.17 0.60 13.59
N GLU A 58 3.01 0.99 13.15
CA GLU A 58 2.00 0.08 12.60
C GLU A 58 2.49 -0.69 11.37
N GLN A 59 3.30 -0.05 10.52
CA GLN A 59 3.83 -0.71 9.32
C GLN A 59 4.79 -1.85 9.69
N GLY A 60 5.63 -1.65 10.70
CA GLY A 60 6.50 -2.70 11.21
C GLY A 60 5.70 -3.87 11.79
N PHE A 61 4.69 -3.57 12.60
CA PHE A 61 3.78 -4.59 13.13
C PHE A 61 3.09 -5.40 12.02
N ARG A 62 2.57 -4.74 10.99
CA ARG A 62 1.91 -5.39 9.85
C ARG A 62 2.88 -6.28 9.04
N ASN A 63 4.13 -5.83 8.83
CA ASN A 63 5.12 -6.60 8.08
C ASN A 63 5.52 -7.91 8.77
N PHE A 64 5.52 -7.94 10.10
CA PHE A 64 5.83 -9.13 10.90
C PHE A 64 4.60 -9.91 11.36
N SER A 65 3.40 -9.50 10.92
CA SER A 65 2.13 -10.13 11.28
C SER A 65 1.50 -10.84 10.09
N ASN A 66 0.95 -12.02 10.33
CA ASN A 66 0.13 -12.69 9.33
C ASN A 66 -1.31 -12.13 9.39
N GLN A 67 -1.75 -11.52 8.31
CA GLN A 67 -3.12 -11.05 8.17
C GLN A 67 -4.02 -12.20 7.72
N LYS A 68 -4.94 -12.63 8.59
CA LYS A 68 -5.88 -13.71 8.32
C LYS A 68 -7.28 -13.17 8.09
N SER A 69 -7.82 -13.39 6.90
CA SER A 69 -9.21 -13.06 6.61
C SER A 69 -10.13 -14.15 7.16
N ILE A 70 -11.16 -13.75 7.87
CA ILE A 70 -12.21 -14.65 8.35
C ILE A 70 -13.53 -14.18 7.75
N THR A 71 -14.17 -15.07 6.99
CA THR A 71 -15.50 -14.83 6.43
C THR A 71 -16.50 -15.74 7.10
N PHE A 72 -17.53 -15.16 7.67
CA PHE A 72 -18.63 -15.91 8.29
C PHE A 72 -19.88 -15.78 7.41
N LYS A 73 -20.45 -16.92 6.99
CA LYS A 73 -21.73 -16.98 6.28
C LYS A 73 -22.74 -17.67 7.18
N GLY A 74 -23.84 -16.99 7.49
CA GLY A 74 -24.98 -17.61 8.18
C GLY A 74 -25.73 -18.60 7.27
N PHE A 75 -26.35 -19.61 7.88
CA PHE A 75 -27.08 -20.65 7.14
C PHE A 75 -28.47 -20.20 6.65
N LEU A 76 -29.01 -19.09 7.17
CA LEU A 76 -30.36 -18.62 6.89
C LEU A 76 -30.58 -18.06 5.48
N PHE A 77 -29.49 -17.66 4.79
CA PHE A 77 -29.60 -17.07 3.46
C PHE A 77 -28.55 -17.68 2.53
N ASP A 78 -29.02 -18.52 1.61
CA ASP A 78 -28.16 -19.01 0.54
C ASP A 78 -28.76 -18.64 -0.83
N LEU A 79 -27.93 -17.99 -1.65
CA LEU A 79 -28.32 -17.61 -2.99
C LEU A 79 -28.21 -18.82 -3.92
N ASN A 80 -29.34 -19.31 -4.42
CA ASN A 80 -29.40 -20.41 -5.40
C ASN A 80 -28.56 -20.15 -6.67
N LEU A 81 -28.13 -18.90 -6.87
CA LEU A 81 -27.22 -18.49 -7.95
C LEU A 81 -25.79 -19.05 -7.82
N ARG A 82 -25.41 -19.55 -6.64
CA ARG A 82 -24.07 -20.14 -6.39
C ARG A 82 -23.95 -21.58 -6.89
N TYR A 83 -25.07 -22.22 -7.23
CA TYR A 83 -25.13 -23.63 -7.61
C TYR A 83 -25.52 -23.81 -9.08
N PRO A 84 -25.04 -24.87 -9.75
CA PRO A 84 -25.50 -25.22 -11.09
C PRO A 84 -27.02 -25.49 -11.13
N PRO A 85 -27.69 -25.24 -12.26
CA PRO A 85 -27.17 -24.75 -13.54
C PRO A 85 -27.06 -23.24 -13.61
N TYR A 86 -25.93 -22.75 -14.07
CA TYR A 86 -25.56 -21.32 -14.11
C TYR A 86 -26.26 -20.49 -15.21
N LYS A 87 -27.33 -20.96 -15.79
CA LYS A 87 -28.04 -20.29 -16.91
C LYS A 87 -28.52 -18.86 -16.58
N ARG A 88 -28.86 -18.59 -15.32
CA ARG A 88 -29.30 -17.26 -14.83
C ARG A 88 -28.15 -16.33 -14.44
N ILE A 89 -27.00 -16.88 -14.08
CA ILE A 89 -25.84 -16.11 -13.65
C ILE A 89 -25.23 -15.28 -14.80
N LYS A 90 -25.21 -15.78 -16.03
CA LYS A 90 -24.67 -15.04 -17.18
C LYS A 90 -25.33 -13.67 -17.38
N LYS A 91 -26.65 -13.56 -17.18
CA LYS A 91 -27.35 -12.27 -17.26
C LYS A 91 -27.01 -11.35 -16.10
N PHE A 92 -26.91 -11.89 -14.89
CA PHE A 92 -26.64 -11.14 -13.67
C PHE A 92 -25.18 -10.62 -13.62
N LEU A 93 -24.22 -11.46 -13.99
CA LEU A 93 -22.80 -11.06 -14.10
C LEU A 93 -22.57 -10.02 -15.19
N LYS A 94 -23.24 -10.14 -16.34
CA LYS A 94 -23.19 -9.09 -17.38
C LYS A 94 -23.74 -7.76 -16.88
N PHE A 95 -24.76 -7.76 -16.05
CA PHE A 95 -25.32 -6.54 -15.47
C PHE A 95 -24.40 -5.90 -14.43
N ILE A 96 -23.78 -6.70 -13.52
CA ILE A 96 -22.90 -6.18 -12.47
C ILE A 96 -21.55 -5.69 -13.04
N PHE A 97 -20.94 -6.47 -13.93
CA PHE A 97 -19.62 -6.16 -14.47
C PHE A 97 -19.65 -5.34 -15.75
N LYS A 98 -20.82 -4.94 -16.24
CA LYS A 98 -21.00 -4.20 -17.51
C LYS A 98 -20.17 -4.76 -18.69
N ILE A 99 -20.05 -6.06 -18.74
CA ILE A 99 -19.33 -6.78 -19.79
C ILE A 99 -20.30 -7.12 -20.91
#